data_717f20a1fda378e0eea5f52aa2d91155
#
_entry.id   717f20a1fda378e0eea5f52aa2d91155
#
_cell.length_a   1.000
_cell.length_b   1.000
_cell.length_c   1.000
_cell.angle_alpha   90.00
_cell.angle_beta   90.00
_cell.angle_gamma   90.00
#
_symmetry.space_group_name_H-M   'P 1'
#
loop_
_entity.id
_entity.type
_entity.pdbx_description
1 polymer ?
#
loop_
_entity_poly.entity_id
_entity_poly.type
_entity_poly.pdbx_seq_one_letter_code
_entity_poly.pdbx_strand_id
1 'polypeptide(L)'
;MQENLLLNEGYNLKEYANSSNGTHILINKKKFIDLASCAGSQILGHNNIEIKKIQNDIIKKGISNYAMPNIHAVNFSNTLNRILKNFSKYIFCNSGSEAIMKGLRISRALSKNKIIINATGSWHGSVNETLYFSKNNSVEKLSDGLPSDTRKNIKFIPYGDVDISRKILDKYKKKIN
;
A
#
# COMPACT_ATOMS: atom_id res chain seq x y z
N MET A 1 26.27 13.65 7.09
CA MET A 1 25.13 13.92 6.17
C MET A 1 23.92 12.98 6.35
N GLN A 2 23.99 11.97 7.22
CA GLN A 2 22.88 11.03 7.46
C GLN A 2 22.13 11.24 8.78
N GLU A 3 22.59 12.16 9.61
CA GLU A 3 22.03 12.39 10.96
C GLU A 3 20.61 12.95 10.97
N ASN A 4 20.18 13.52 9.85
CA ASN A 4 18.86 14.17 9.74
C ASN A 4 17.80 13.32 9.03
N LEU A 5 18.16 12.14 8.52
CA LEU A 5 17.23 11.25 7.82
C LEU A 5 16.82 10.07 8.71
N LEU A 6 15.57 10.07 9.15
CA LEU A 6 14.98 8.90 9.82
C LEU A 6 14.49 7.92 8.76
N LEU A 7 15.00 6.70 8.81
CA LEU A 7 14.55 5.61 7.95
C LEU A 7 13.36 4.91 8.62
N ASN A 8 12.29 4.74 7.87
CA ASN A 8 11.01 4.18 8.36
C ASN A 8 11.14 2.77 8.95
N GLU A 9 12.18 2.02 8.62
CA GLU A 9 12.30 0.61 8.97
C GLU A 9 13.56 0.27 9.77
N GLY A 10 14.16 1.26 10.41
CA GLY A 10 15.34 1.07 11.25
C GLY A 10 16.59 0.65 10.49
N TYR A 11 16.60 0.77 9.17
CA TYR A 11 17.80 0.52 8.37
C TYR A 11 18.83 1.63 8.60
N ASN A 12 19.97 1.27 9.11
CA ASN A 12 21.13 2.16 9.20
C ASN A 12 22.00 1.96 7.96
N LEU A 13 21.54 2.44 6.82
CA LEU A 13 22.30 2.38 5.58
C LEU A 13 23.25 3.58 5.51
N LYS A 14 24.54 3.29 5.39
CA LYS A 14 25.58 4.30 5.11
C LYS A 14 25.62 4.72 3.64
N GLU A 15 24.85 4.04 2.79
CA GLU A 15 24.84 4.21 1.35
C GLU A 15 23.46 4.68 0.88
N TYR A 16 23.43 5.42 -0.21
CA TYR A 16 22.22 5.92 -0.84
C TYR A 16 22.28 5.81 -2.36
N ALA A 17 21.13 5.60 -2.98
CA ALA A 17 21.05 5.55 -4.42
C ALA A 17 21.20 6.94 -5.03
N ASN A 18 22.08 7.07 -6.01
CA ASN A 18 22.35 8.31 -6.73
C ASN A 18 21.45 8.44 -7.97
N SER A 19 21.16 7.33 -8.62
CA SER A 19 20.29 7.26 -9.79
C SER A 19 19.77 5.85 -9.99
N SER A 20 18.81 5.69 -10.89
CA SER A 20 18.24 4.39 -11.24
C SER A 20 17.79 4.36 -12.70
N ASN A 21 17.84 3.20 -13.32
CA ASN A 21 17.39 3.00 -14.70
C ASN A 21 17.02 1.53 -14.96
N GLY A 22 15.86 1.29 -15.54
CA GLY A 22 15.36 -0.06 -15.77
C GLY A 22 15.28 -0.87 -14.46
N THR A 23 16.00 -1.97 -14.40
CA THR A 23 16.08 -2.86 -13.22
C THR A 23 17.23 -2.53 -12.27
N HIS A 24 17.93 -1.44 -12.48
CA HIS A 24 19.17 -1.16 -11.74
C HIS A 24 19.13 0.17 -11.00
N ILE A 25 19.83 0.17 -9.86
CA ILE A 25 20.15 1.37 -9.08
C ILE A 25 21.66 1.58 -9.07
N LEU A 26 22.10 2.83 -8.97
CA LEU A 26 23.49 3.23 -8.86
C LEU A 26 23.77 3.73 -7.43
N ILE A 27 24.70 3.08 -6.75
CA ILE A 27 25.12 3.42 -5.40
C ILE A 27 26.65 3.58 -5.44
N ASN A 28 27.18 4.75 -5.08
CA ASN A 28 28.63 5.02 -5.06
C ASN A 28 29.33 4.58 -6.36
N LYS A 29 28.78 4.92 -7.53
CA LYS A 29 29.24 4.55 -8.86
C LYS A 29 29.20 3.03 -9.18
N LYS A 30 28.71 2.19 -8.28
CA LYS A 30 28.48 0.76 -8.51
C LYS A 30 27.03 0.51 -8.90
N LYS A 31 26.86 -0.40 -9.84
CA LYS A 31 25.54 -0.78 -10.36
C LYS A 31 25.01 -2.03 -9.65
N PHE A 32 23.79 -1.97 -9.15
CA PHE A 32 23.12 -3.07 -8.46
C PHE A 32 21.79 -3.38 -9.14
N ILE A 33 21.37 -4.63 -9.12
CA ILE A 33 20.00 -5.01 -9.51
C ILE A 33 19.06 -4.69 -8.35
N ASP A 34 18.01 -3.94 -8.64
CA ASP A 34 16.99 -3.63 -7.65
C ASP A 34 15.90 -4.73 -7.62
N LEU A 35 16.03 -5.65 -6.67
CA LEU A 35 15.04 -6.69 -6.43
C LEU A 35 13.88 -6.23 -5.53
N ALA A 36 14.00 -5.07 -4.88
CA ALA A 36 12.97 -4.52 -4.03
C ALA A 36 11.90 -3.77 -4.83
N SER A 37 12.28 -3.14 -5.94
CA SER A 37 11.38 -2.43 -6.87
C SER A 37 10.35 -1.53 -6.17
N CYS A 38 10.78 -0.76 -5.15
CA CYS A 38 9.91 0.05 -4.28
C CYS A 38 8.75 -0.78 -3.69
N ALA A 39 9.05 -1.92 -3.09
CA ALA A 39 8.07 -2.88 -2.57
C ALA A 39 7.07 -3.36 -3.65
N GLY A 40 7.53 -3.54 -4.87
CA GLY A 40 6.74 -4.02 -6.00
C GLY A 40 5.94 -2.95 -6.75
N SER A 41 6.03 -1.69 -6.38
CA SER A 41 5.29 -0.62 -7.08
C SER A 41 5.94 -0.19 -8.42
N GLN A 42 7.23 -0.43 -8.62
CA GLN A 42 7.98 -0.08 -9.83
C GLN A 42 7.89 -1.18 -10.92
N ILE A 43 6.67 -1.58 -11.28
CA ILE A 43 6.44 -2.68 -12.25
C ILE A 43 6.99 -2.43 -13.65
N LEU A 44 7.15 -1.17 -14.06
CA LEU A 44 7.73 -0.78 -15.37
C LEU A 44 9.23 -0.47 -15.27
N GLY A 45 9.82 -0.68 -14.09
CA GLY A 45 11.21 -0.34 -13.82
C GLY A 45 11.44 1.16 -13.65
N HIS A 46 12.65 1.48 -13.22
CA HIS A 46 13.07 2.86 -12.97
C HIS A 46 13.23 3.64 -14.28
N ASN A 47 12.92 4.92 -14.24
CA ASN A 47 13.24 5.87 -15.30
C ASN A 47 12.58 5.52 -16.66
N ASN A 48 11.40 4.89 -16.64
CA ASN A 48 10.70 4.47 -17.85
C ASN A 48 10.40 5.67 -18.76
N ILE A 49 10.77 5.54 -20.05
CA ILE A 49 10.70 6.65 -21.02
C ILE A 49 9.26 7.09 -21.31
N GLU A 50 8.31 6.17 -21.34
CA GLU A 50 6.91 6.49 -21.60
C GLU A 50 6.29 7.24 -20.42
N ILE A 51 6.62 6.82 -19.19
CA ILE A 51 6.20 7.55 -17.98
C ILE A 51 6.75 8.97 -17.97
N LYS A 52 8.03 9.15 -18.32
CA LYS A 52 8.63 10.48 -18.43
C LYS A 52 7.94 11.38 -19.46
N LYS A 53 7.60 10.83 -20.62
CA LYS A 53 6.86 11.59 -21.65
C LYS A 53 5.52 12.09 -21.11
N ILE A 54 4.77 11.19 -20.44
CA ILE A 54 3.48 11.53 -19.83
C ILE A 54 3.64 12.59 -18.73
N GLN A 55 4.63 12.42 -17.83
CA GLN A 55 4.91 13.39 -16.77
C GLN A 55 5.25 14.78 -17.33
N ASN A 56 6.09 14.84 -18.34
CA ASN A 56 6.45 16.08 -19.02
C ASN A 56 5.23 16.76 -19.69
N ASP A 57 4.34 16.00 -20.29
CA ASP A 57 3.12 16.52 -20.88
C ASP A 57 2.16 17.09 -19.80
N ILE A 58 2.00 16.39 -18.69
CA ILE A 58 1.20 16.86 -17.55
C ILE A 58 1.76 18.15 -16.97
N ILE A 59 3.08 18.22 -16.79
CA ILE A 59 3.77 19.41 -16.26
C ILE A 59 3.56 20.59 -17.21
N LYS A 60 3.74 20.41 -18.52
CA LYS A 60 3.54 21.45 -19.53
C LYS A 60 2.10 21.97 -19.57
N LYS A 61 1.12 21.10 -19.36
CA LYS A 61 -0.32 21.45 -19.34
C LYS A 61 -0.76 22.07 -18.02
N GLY A 62 0.05 22.02 -16.97
CA GLY A 62 -0.27 22.57 -15.67
C GLY A 62 -1.49 21.91 -15.02
N ILE A 63 -1.74 20.61 -15.29
CA ILE A 63 -2.90 19.90 -14.75
C ILE A 63 -2.62 19.51 -13.31
N SER A 64 -3.13 20.30 -12.37
CA SER A 64 -3.04 20.06 -10.93
C SER A 64 -4.30 20.58 -10.27
N ASN A 65 -5.36 19.77 -10.24
CA ASN A 65 -6.66 20.19 -9.76
C ASN A 65 -7.01 19.51 -8.44
N TYR A 66 -7.36 20.32 -7.45
CA TYR A 66 -7.98 19.86 -6.21
C TYR A 66 -9.51 19.81 -6.35
N ALA A 67 -10.12 18.77 -5.83
CA ALA A 67 -11.57 18.54 -5.81
C ALA A 67 -12.27 18.52 -7.18
N MET A 68 -11.53 18.60 -8.27
CA MET A 68 -12.06 18.48 -9.63
C MET A 68 -11.37 17.31 -10.35
N PRO A 69 -12.10 16.38 -10.98
CA PRO A 69 -11.48 15.31 -11.75
C PRO A 69 -10.77 15.89 -12.98
N ASN A 70 -9.52 15.45 -13.20
CA ASN A 70 -8.80 15.77 -14.43
C ASN A 70 -9.05 14.72 -15.52
N ILE A 71 -8.72 15.06 -16.76
CA ILE A 71 -8.97 14.19 -17.91
C ILE A 71 -8.25 12.83 -17.81
N HIS A 72 -7.07 12.77 -17.19
CA HIS A 72 -6.34 11.52 -17.02
C HIS A 72 -7.03 10.58 -16.04
N ALA A 73 -7.58 11.10 -14.93
CA ALA A 73 -8.38 10.31 -13.99
C ALA A 73 -9.65 9.77 -14.64
N VAL A 74 -10.34 10.58 -15.47
CA VAL A 74 -11.52 10.14 -16.22
C VAL A 74 -11.17 9.04 -17.21
N ASN A 75 -10.14 9.23 -18.03
CA ASN A 75 -9.71 8.24 -19.02
C ASN A 75 -9.23 6.94 -18.36
N PHE A 76 -8.52 7.04 -17.24
CA PHE A 76 -8.05 5.85 -16.51
C PHE A 76 -9.23 5.10 -15.87
N SER A 77 -10.20 5.79 -15.26
CA SER A 77 -11.39 5.13 -14.71
C SER A 77 -12.20 4.41 -15.81
N ASN A 78 -12.34 5.00 -17.01
CA ASN A 78 -12.97 4.36 -18.15
C ASN A 78 -12.20 3.11 -18.63
N THR A 79 -10.88 3.15 -18.58
CA THR A 79 -10.03 2.00 -18.92
C THR A 79 -10.19 0.89 -17.90
N LEU A 80 -10.15 1.23 -16.59
CA LEU A 80 -10.38 0.27 -15.51
C LEU A 80 -11.77 -0.37 -15.61
N ASN A 81 -12.80 0.40 -15.93
CA ASN A 81 -14.16 -0.12 -16.06
C ASN A 81 -14.31 -1.17 -17.18
N ARG A 82 -13.50 -1.06 -18.24
CA ARG A 82 -13.47 -2.07 -19.31
C ARG A 82 -12.77 -3.37 -18.88
N ILE A 83 -11.76 -3.27 -18.01
CA ILE A 83 -10.95 -4.40 -17.55
C ILE A 83 -11.58 -5.07 -16.33
N LEU A 84 -12.02 -4.27 -15.37
CA LEU A 84 -12.56 -4.71 -14.08
C LEU A 84 -14.10 -4.64 -14.11
N LYS A 85 -14.73 -5.57 -14.79
CA LYS A 85 -16.18 -5.58 -15.04
C LYS A 85 -17.07 -5.56 -13.78
N ASN A 86 -16.53 -5.98 -12.63
CA ASN A 86 -17.26 -6.02 -11.35
C ASN A 86 -17.20 -4.70 -10.57
N PHE A 87 -16.47 -3.71 -11.05
CA PHE A 87 -16.32 -2.41 -10.40
C PHE A 87 -16.74 -1.29 -11.34
N SER A 88 -17.55 -0.37 -10.84
CA SER A 88 -18.07 0.76 -11.62
C SER A 88 -17.61 2.13 -11.11
N LYS A 89 -16.98 2.18 -9.94
CA LYS A 89 -16.55 3.43 -9.31
C LYS A 89 -15.12 3.29 -8.76
N TYR A 90 -14.32 4.32 -8.93
CA TYR A 90 -12.90 4.32 -8.56
C TYR A 90 -12.57 5.58 -7.75
N ILE A 91 -11.74 5.39 -6.73
CA ILE A 91 -11.14 6.49 -5.95
C ILE A 91 -9.63 6.37 -6.11
N PHE A 92 -9.01 7.38 -6.71
CA PHE A 92 -7.57 7.43 -6.84
C PHE A 92 -6.93 7.96 -5.56
N CYS A 93 -5.78 7.40 -5.22
CA CYS A 93 -5.00 7.73 -4.02
C CYS A 93 -3.52 7.84 -4.39
N ASN A 94 -2.76 8.57 -3.59
CA ASN A 94 -1.33 8.74 -3.81
C ASN A 94 -0.49 7.57 -3.27
N SER A 95 -1.06 6.77 -2.38
CA SER A 95 -0.37 5.61 -1.80
C SER A 95 -1.33 4.46 -1.50
N GLY A 96 -0.76 3.24 -1.35
CA GLY A 96 -1.50 2.07 -0.88
C GLY A 96 -2.08 2.27 0.53
N SER A 97 -1.38 2.97 1.40
CA SER A 97 -1.87 3.29 2.75
C SER A 97 -3.13 4.16 2.72
N GLU A 98 -3.17 5.18 1.85
CA GLU A 98 -4.38 5.98 1.66
C GLU A 98 -5.54 5.14 1.10
N ALA A 99 -5.26 4.24 0.17
CA ALA A 99 -6.27 3.35 -0.40
C ALA A 99 -6.87 2.43 0.66
N ILE A 100 -6.03 1.79 1.49
CA ILE A 100 -6.48 0.96 2.61
C ILE A 100 -7.27 1.78 3.62
N MET A 101 -6.80 2.96 4.01
CA MET A 101 -7.52 3.84 4.93
C MET A 101 -8.93 4.19 4.41
N LYS A 102 -9.06 4.55 3.13
CA LYS A 102 -10.35 4.86 2.51
C LYS A 102 -11.22 3.60 2.40
N GLY A 103 -10.64 2.46 2.01
CA GLY A 103 -11.34 1.18 1.94
C GLY A 103 -11.93 0.77 3.29
N LEU A 104 -11.15 0.80 4.36
CA LEU A 104 -11.61 0.51 5.72
C LEU A 104 -12.72 1.46 6.18
N ARG A 105 -12.62 2.74 5.84
CA ARG A 105 -13.62 3.75 6.18
C ARG A 105 -14.95 3.50 5.47
N ILE A 106 -14.92 3.18 4.18
CA ILE A 106 -16.08 2.82 3.37
C ILE A 106 -16.71 1.52 3.90
N SER A 107 -15.90 0.50 4.12
CA SER A 107 -16.37 -0.79 4.63
C SER A 107 -17.08 -0.64 5.97
N ARG A 108 -16.52 0.12 6.91
CA ARG A 108 -17.15 0.41 8.21
C ARG A 108 -18.47 1.18 8.09
N ALA A 109 -18.55 2.10 7.15
CA ALA A 109 -19.77 2.86 6.91
C ALA A 109 -20.92 1.96 6.40
N LEU A 110 -20.58 0.96 5.59
CA LEU A 110 -21.55 0.03 4.99
C LEU A 110 -21.95 -1.10 5.96
N SER A 111 -20.97 -1.74 6.61
CA SER A 111 -21.20 -2.94 7.43
C SER A 111 -21.49 -2.64 8.90
N LYS A 112 -21.04 -1.49 9.41
CA LYS A 112 -21.03 -1.12 10.84
C LYS A 112 -20.23 -2.10 11.74
N ASN A 113 -19.50 -3.01 11.15
CA ASN A 113 -18.67 -3.99 11.83
C ASN A 113 -17.32 -3.39 12.25
N LYS A 114 -16.60 -4.08 13.14
CA LYS A 114 -15.35 -3.56 13.71
C LYS A 114 -14.14 -4.45 13.48
N ILE A 115 -14.35 -5.74 13.19
CA ILE A 115 -13.26 -6.69 13.05
C ILE A 115 -12.61 -6.54 11.67
N ILE A 116 -11.30 -6.44 11.67
CA ILE A 116 -10.45 -6.41 10.50
C ILE A 116 -9.58 -7.65 10.53
N ILE A 117 -9.48 -8.34 9.41
CA ILE A 117 -8.65 -9.53 9.25
C ILE A 117 -7.48 -9.20 8.36
N ASN A 118 -6.28 -9.37 8.90
CA ASN A 118 -5.02 -9.24 8.18
C ASN A 118 -4.44 -10.62 7.88
N ALA A 119 -3.66 -10.75 6.81
CA ALA A 119 -2.88 -11.96 6.57
C ALA A 119 -1.54 -11.89 7.32
N THR A 120 -1.15 -12.99 7.94
CA THR A 120 0.13 -13.08 8.66
C THR A 120 1.29 -12.89 7.68
N GLY A 121 2.24 -12.02 8.03
CA GLY A 121 3.42 -11.73 7.21
C GLY A 121 3.16 -10.79 6.02
N SER A 122 1.93 -10.29 5.84
CA SER A 122 1.61 -9.37 4.76
C SER A 122 1.72 -7.91 5.21
N TRP A 123 2.13 -7.05 4.29
CA TRP A 123 2.12 -5.60 4.45
C TRP A 123 0.84 -5.00 3.85
N HIS A 124 0.11 -4.24 4.64
CA HIS A 124 -1.15 -3.61 4.22
C HIS A 124 -1.14 -2.07 4.35
N GLY A 125 0.03 -1.47 4.40
CA GLY A 125 0.22 -0.02 4.54
C GLY A 125 0.35 0.44 5.99
N SER A 126 0.60 1.75 6.16
CA SER A 126 0.90 2.38 7.45
C SER A 126 -0.36 2.98 8.10
N VAL A 127 -1.43 2.20 8.17
CA VAL A 127 -2.69 2.57 8.84
C VAL A 127 -2.74 1.89 10.21
N ASN A 128 -3.30 2.54 11.23
CA ASN A 128 -3.30 1.99 12.58
C ASN A 128 -3.76 0.52 12.65
N GLU A 129 -4.76 0.16 11.87
CA GLU A 129 -5.33 -1.18 11.85
C GLU A 129 -4.44 -2.24 11.18
N THR A 130 -3.46 -1.82 10.42
CA THR A 130 -2.57 -2.72 9.68
C THR A 130 -1.16 -2.81 10.25
N LEU A 131 -0.85 -1.99 11.27
CA LEU A 131 0.44 -1.98 11.95
C LEU A 131 0.46 -2.92 13.17
N TYR A 132 -0.04 -4.13 12.97
CA TYR A 132 0.02 -5.23 13.92
C TYR A 132 0.55 -6.48 13.22
N PHE A 133 1.10 -7.41 14.00
CA PHE A 133 1.52 -8.71 13.53
C PHE A 133 1.05 -9.82 14.47
N SER A 134 1.03 -11.05 13.97
CA SER A 134 0.72 -12.23 14.78
C SER A 134 2.00 -12.89 15.28
N LYS A 135 2.11 -13.07 16.60
CA LYS A 135 3.20 -13.80 17.25
C LYS A 135 2.61 -14.76 18.28
N ASN A 136 2.86 -16.05 18.14
CA ASN A 136 2.38 -17.08 19.06
C ASN A 136 0.87 -16.97 19.37
N ASN A 137 0.05 -16.78 18.35
CA ASN A 137 -1.40 -16.54 18.44
C ASN A 137 -1.80 -15.24 19.19
N SER A 138 -0.85 -14.39 19.54
CA SER A 138 -1.08 -13.06 20.09
C SER A 138 -1.01 -12.00 18.98
N VAL A 139 -1.76 -10.92 19.13
CA VAL A 139 -1.70 -9.75 18.25
C VAL A 139 -0.76 -8.74 18.89
N GLU A 140 0.37 -8.50 18.25
CA GLU A 140 1.40 -7.58 18.76
C GLU A 140 1.49 -6.32 17.90
N LYS A 141 1.90 -5.21 18.52
CA LYS A 141 2.10 -3.94 17.84
C LYS A 141 3.39 -3.97 17.01
N LEU A 142 3.34 -3.42 15.81
CA LEU A 142 4.51 -3.16 14.99
C LEU A 142 5.19 -1.83 15.38
N SER A 143 4.45 -0.92 16.01
CA SER A 143 4.92 0.40 16.43
C SER A 143 4.28 0.80 17.76
N ASP A 144 5.03 1.50 18.63
CA ASP A 144 4.56 1.94 19.95
C ASP A 144 3.49 3.04 19.90
N GLY A 145 3.45 3.86 18.87
CA GLY A 145 2.49 4.96 18.70
C GLY A 145 1.05 4.55 18.37
N LEU A 146 0.71 3.25 18.41
CA LEU A 146 -0.62 2.77 18.04
C LEU A 146 -1.63 2.90 19.16
N PRO A 147 -2.87 3.35 18.87
CA PRO A 147 -3.95 3.40 19.86
C PRO A 147 -4.25 2.02 20.45
N SER A 148 -4.41 1.96 21.77
CA SER A 148 -4.65 0.69 22.49
C SER A 148 -5.94 -0.02 22.08
N ASP A 149 -6.95 0.73 21.70
CA ASP A 149 -8.28 0.23 21.35
C ASP A 149 -8.34 -0.54 20.02
N THR A 150 -7.42 -0.28 19.11
CA THR A 150 -7.41 -0.88 17.77
C THR A 150 -7.15 -2.38 17.84
N ARG A 151 -6.23 -2.81 18.72
CA ARG A 151 -5.76 -4.21 18.85
C ARG A 151 -6.89 -5.24 18.98
N LYS A 152 -7.92 -4.95 19.77
CA LYS A 152 -9.03 -5.88 20.05
C LYS A 152 -9.82 -6.29 18.81
N ASN A 153 -9.83 -5.42 17.80
CA ASN A 153 -10.55 -5.61 16.55
C ASN A 153 -9.71 -6.28 15.45
N ILE A 154 -8.41 -6.48 15.68
CA ILE A 154 -7.52 -7.07 14.67
C ILE A 154 -7.46 -8.59 14.88
N LYS A 155 -7.62 -9.32 13.77
CA LYS A 155 -7.47 -10.76 13.70
C LYS A 155 -6.54 -11.10 12.54
N PHE A 156 -5.94 -12.28 12.60
CA PHE A 156 -5.03 -12.74 11.55
C PHE A 156 -5.49 -14.07 11.00
N ILE A 157 -5.30 -14.23 9.70
CA ILE A 157 -5.34 -15.53 9.00
C ILE A 157 -3.93 -15.91 8.56
N PRO A 158 -3.57 -17.20 8.59
CA PRO A 158 -2.28 -17.63 8.08
C PRO A 158 -2.22 -17.48 6.55
N TYR A 159 -1.05 -17.14 6.04
CA TYR A 159 -0.82 -17.09 4.61
C TYR A 159 -0.72 -18.53 4.07
N GLY A 160 -1.52 -18.85 3.04
CA GLY A 160 -1.47 -20.14 2.35
C GLY A 160 -2.23 -21.31 3.02
N ASP A 161 -2.73 -21.15 4.25
CA ASP A 161 -3.55 -22.16 4.92
C ASP A 161 -5.03 -21.83 4.77
N VAL A 162 -5.67 -22.46 3.78
CA VAL A 162 -7.08 -22.22 3.44
C VAL A 162 -8.04 -22.73 4.53
N ASP A 163 -7.74 -23.85 5.15
CA ASP A 163 -8.63 -24.50 6.12
C ASP A 163 -8.68 -23.75 7.45
N ILE A 164 -7.52 -23.32 7.96
CA ILE A 164 -7.45 -22.48 9.14
C ILE A 164 -8.07 -21.10 8.84
N SER A 165 -7.77 -20.52 7.69
CA SER A 165 -8.33 -19.25 7.28
C SER A 165 -9.85 -19.30 7.22
N ARG A 166 -10.44 -20.35 6.63
CA ARG A 166 -11.88 -20.55 6.59
C ARG A 166 -12.51 -20.63 7.98
N LYS A 167 -11.93 -21.41 8.89
CA LYS A 167 -12.40 -21.51 10.29
C LYS A 167 -12.42 -20.16 10.98
N ILE A 168 -11.39 -19.34 10.78
CA ILE A 168 -11.31 -17.99 11.35
C ILE A 168 -12.35 -17.07 10.74
N LEU A 169 -12.51 -17.10 9.42
CA LEU A 169 -13.53 -16.30 8.72
C LEU A 169 -14.94 -16.67 9.18
N ASP A 170 -15.26 -17.93 9.28
CA ASP A 170 -16.59 -18.42 9.76
C ASP A 170 -16.85 -17.98 11.20
N LYS A 171 -15.86 -18.06 12.07
CA LYS A 171 -15.97 -17.59 13.48
C LYS A 171 -16.34 -16.11 13.58
N TYR A 172 -15.85 -15.28 12.67
CA TYR A 172 -16.07 -13.84 12.72
C TYR A 172 -17.04 -13.32 11.65
N LYS A 173 -17.64 -14.19 10.84
CA LYS A 173 -18.46 -13.90 9.66
C LYS A 173 -19.45 -12.74 9.84
N LYS A 174 -20.13 -12.64 11.00
CA LYS A 174 -21.10 -11.59 11.29
C LYS A 174 -20.50 -10.31 11.87
N LYS A 175 -19.18 -10.26 12.10
CA LYS A 175 -18.48 -9.16 12.78
C LYS A 175 -17.34 -8.57 11.95
N ILE A 176 -17.03 -9.20 10.80
CA ILE A 176 -16.00 -8.74 9.86
C ILE A 176 -16.50 -7.51 9.12
N ASN A 177 -15.59 -6.60 8.96
CA ASN A 177 -15.79 -5.35 8.23
C ASN A 177 -15.56 -5.53 6.73
#